data_2399469ead9da8505c89ff32277be9af
#
_entry.id   2399469ead9da8505c89ff32277be9af
#
_cell.length_a   1.000
_cell.length_b   1.000
_cell.length_c   1.000
_cell.angle_alpha   90.00
_cell.angle_beta   90.00
_cell.angle_gamma   90.00
#
_symmetry.space_group_name_H-M   'P 1'
#
loop_
_entity.id
_entity.type
_entity.pdbx_description
1 polymer ?
#
loop_
_entity_poly.entity_id
_entity_poly.type
_entity_poly.pdbx_seq_one_letter_code
_entity_poly.pdbx_strand_id
1 'polypeptide(L)'
;MADPKACTKGRFYKRLKNMSVIKSSLVEKHIRAWLQSFIVELNLCPFARPLIADPALRINVCEANNVEQLHYAFLSELDLIQQSSEGEIATSLLVIPHTLHSFEDYLDFLGDAEAILEELGLDGTIQLASFHPQYLFDGEDKDSASHFSNRSPYPLIHFLREEMVTAALENVDMPQQIPERNIALLEGLGRETVAARWNALTADEEK
;
A
#
# COMPACT_ATOMS: atom_id res chain seq x y z
N MET A 1 45.10 -0.87 33.75
CA MET A 1 44.51 0.14 32.83
C MET A 1 43.59 -0.59 31.87
N ALA A 2 42.29 -0.47 32.05
CA ALA A 2 41.28 -1.16 31.20
C ALA A 2 40.89 -0.26 30.02
N ASP A 3 40.84 -0.83 28.85
CA ASP A 3 40.58 -0.17 27.56
C ASP A 3 39.11 0.30 27.49
N PRO A 4 38.81 1.62 27.29
CA PRO A 4 37.44 2.14 27.28
C PRO A 4 36.68 1.90 25.97
N LYS A 5 37.23 1.22 25.00
CA LYS A 5 36.61 1.03 23.66
C LYS A 5 35.73 -0.21 23.51
N ALA A 6 35.69 -1.11 24.52
CA ALA A 6 34.93 -2.36 24.46
C ALA A 6 33.43 -2.23 24.83
N CYS A 7 33.00 -1.09 25.43
CA CYS A 7 31.66 -0.95 26.02
C CYS A 7 30.59 -0.39 25.05
N THR A 8 30.97 0.19 23.92
CA THR A 8 30.02 0.87 23.01
C THR A 8 29.44 -0.05 21.93
N LYS A 9 30.16 -1.06 21.48
CA LYS A 9 29.67 -2.00 20.44
C LYS A 9 28.54 -2.91 20.93
N GLY A 10 28.57 -3.34 22.18
CA GLY A 10 27.54 -4.24 22.73
C GLY A 10 26.17 -3.58 22.93
N ARG A 11 26.13 -2.26 23.16
CA ARG A 11 24.89 -1.50 23.37
C ARG A 11 24.22 -1.15 22.05
N PHE A 12 25.00 -0.94 20.97
CA PHE A 12 24.49 -0.69 19.63
C PHE A 12 23.89 -1.97 19.01
N TYR A 13 24.54 -3.12 19.18
CA TYR A 13 24.01 -4.42 18.73
C TYR A 13 22.75 -4.87 19.50
N LYS A 14 22.63 -4.54 20.79
CA LYS A 14 21.38 -4.79 21.56
C LYS A 14 20.22 -3.90 21.13
N ARG A 15 20.50 -2.68 20.65
CA ARG A 15 19.46 -1.76 20.16
C ARG A 15 18.94 -2.16 18.79
N LEU A 16 19.76 -2.76 17.92
CA LEU A 16 19.35 -3.33 16.64
C LEU A 16 18.55 -4.63 16.76
N LYS A 17 18.74 -5.39 17.88
CA LYS A 17 17.94 -6.61 18.16
C LYS A 17 16.56 -6.34 18.76
N ASN A 18 16.27 -5.11 19.15
CA ASN A 18 14.99 -4.69 19.75
C ASN A 18 14.15 -3.78 18.81
N MET A 19 14.44 -3.71 17.54
CA MET A 19 13.42 -3.36 16.56
C MET A 19 12.51 -4.60 16.46
N SER A 20 11.40 -4.56 17.18
CA SER A 20 10.37 -5.60 17.08
C SER A 20 9.94 -5.66 15.62
N VAL A 21 10.29 -6.75 14.94
CA VAL A 21 9.78 -7.02 13.60
C VAL A 21 8.25 -7.04 13.73
N ILE A 22 7.60 -6.11 13.08
CA ILE A 22 6.12 -6.05 13.08
C ILE A 22 5.64 -7.38 12.52
N LYS A 23 4.78 -8.08 13.25
CA LYS A 23 4.28 -9.38 12.82
C LYS A 23 3.42 -9.21 11.57
N SER A 24 3.66 -10.02 10.55
CA SER A 24 2.90 -9.99 9.28
C SER A 24 1.39 -10.09 9.49
N SER A 25 0.92 -10.85 10.51
CA SER A 25 -0.50 -10.93 10.87
C SER A 25 -1.08 -9.61 11.40
N LEU A 26 -0.27 -8.78 12.06
CA LEU A 26 -0.69 -7.46 12.53
C LEU A 26 -0.75 -6.47 11.35
N VAL A 27 0.24 -6.52 10.47
CA VAL A 27 0.24 -5.71 9.23
C VAL A 27 -1.00 -6.02 8.40
N GLU A 28 -1.30 -7.31 8.19
CA GLU A 28 -2.51 -7.73 7.46
C GLU A 28 -3.79 -7.23 8.15
N LYS A 29 -3.88 -7.31 9.48
CA LYS A 29 -5.01 -6.75 10.25
C LYS A 29 -5.19 -5.26 9.98
N HIS A 30 -4.12 -4.47 9.98
CA HIS A 30 -4.16 -3.03 9.70
C HIS A 30 -4.61 -2.74 8.26
N ILE A 31 -4.11 -3.50 7.28
CA ILE A 31 -4.53 -3.35 5.88
C ILE A 31 -6.01 -3.68 5.71
N ARG A 32 -6.51 -4.76 6.32
CA ARG A 32 -7.95 -5.10 6.28
C ARG A 32 -8.81 -4.04 6.96
N ALA A 33 -8.36 -3.48 8.09
CA ALA A 33 -9.04 -2.37 8.76
C ALA A 33 -9.06 -1.11 7.87
N TRP A 34 -7.96 -0.79 7.19
CA TRP A 34 -7.88 0.31 6.24
C TRP A 34 -8.83 0.11 5.06
N LEU A 35 -8.82 -1.05 4.43
CA LEU A 35 -9.73 -1.38 3.32
C LEU A 35 -11.19 -1.23 3.75
N GLN A 36 -11.58 -1.79 4.91
CA GLN A 36 -12.97 -1.78 5.37
C GLN A 36 -13.40 -0.38 5.81
N SER A 37 -12.69 0.19 6.79
CA SER A 37 -13.17 1.39 7.49
C SER A 37 -12.79 2.69 6.78
N PHE A 38 -11.86 2.65 5.81
CA PHE A 38 -11.45 3.84 5.07
C PHE A 38 -11.87 3.76 3.60
N ILE A 39 -11.42 2.75 2.87
CA ILE A 39 -11.68 2.66 1.42
C ILE A 39 -13.16 2.35 1.13
N VAL A 40 -13.73 1.34 1.80
CA VAL A 40 -15.11 0.87 1.54
C VAL A 40 -16.15 1.79 2.19
N GLU A 41 -15.97 2.18 3.45
CA GLU A 41 -16.97 3.01 4.15
C GLU A 41 -17.03 4.44 3.59
N LEU A 42 -15.91 5.02 3.18
CA LEU A 42 -15.87 6.32 2.49
C LEU A 42 -16.17 6.19 1.00
N ASN A 43 -16.35 4.96 0.49
CA ASN A 43 -16.61 4.68 -0.92
C ASN A 43 -15.55 5.30 -1.86
N LEU A 44 -14.26 5.29 -1.46
CA LEU A 44 -13.17 5.86 -2.26
C LEU A 44 -12.87 5.04 -3.51
N CYS A 45 -13.11 3.72 -3.44
CA CYS A 45 -12.97 2.80 -4.57
C CYS A 45 -14.25 1.97 -4.72
N PRO A 46 -15.02 2.12 -5.80
CA PRO A 46 -16.27 1.37 -5.99
C PRO A 46 -16.05 -0.13 -6.13
N PHE A 47 -14.83 -0.55 -6.52
CA PHE A 47 -14.47 -1.96 -6.73
C PHE A 47 -14.05 -2.68 -5.44
N ALA A 48 -13.71 -1.95 -4.39
CA ALA A 48 -13.22 -2.56 -3.16
C ALA A 48 -14.29 -3.34 -2.40
N ARG A 49 -15.53 -2.86 -2.40
CA ARG A 49 -16.63 -3.46 -1.62
C ARG A 49 -16.90 -4.94 -1.94
N PRO A 50 -17.02 -5.38 -3.20
CA PRO A 50 -17.23 -6.80 -3.50
C PRO A 50 -16.01 -7.66 -3.19
N LEU A 51 -14.81 -7.11 -3.28
CA LEU A 51 -13.57 -7.87 -3.14
C LEU A 51 -13.11 -8.03 -1.68
N ILE A 52 -13.52 -7.16 -0.75
CA ILE A 52 -12.97 -7.16 0.62
C ILE A 52 -13.22 -8.46 1.39
N ALA A 53 -14.31 -9.15 1.11
CA ALA A 53 -14.66 -10.44 1.70
C ALA A 53 -14.36 -11.62 0.75
N ASP A 54 -13.88 -11.36 -0.47
CA ASP A 54 -13.59 -12.37 -1.47
C ASP A 54 -12.24 -13.05 -1.14
N PRO A 55 -12.16 -14.38 -1.13
CA PRO A 55 -10.90 -15.10 -0.98
C PRO A 55 -9.89 -14.82 -2.10
N ALA A 56 -10.33 -14.33 -3.25
CA ALA A 56 -9.48 -13.90 -4.36
C ALA A 56 -8.79 -12.54 -4.14
N LEU A 57 -9.11 -11.82 -3.04
CA LEU A 57 -8.29 -10.68 -2.58
C LEU A 57 -7.05 -11.21 -1.87
N ARG A 58 -5.90 -11.08 -2.51
CA ARG A 58 -4.61 -11.44 -1.94
C ARG A 58 -3.97 -10.25 -1.22
N ILE A 59 -3.55 -10.44 0.03
CA ILE A 59 -2.72 -9.50 0.79
C ILE A 59 -1.40 -10.21 1.08
N ASN A 60 -0.34 -9.79 0.41
CA ASN A 60 1.01 -10.31 0.59
C ASN A 60 1.84 -9.32 1.43
N VAL A 61 2.14 -9.68 2.68
CA VAL A 61 3.02 -8.89 3.55
C VAL A 61 4.46 -9.27 3.26
N CYS A 62 5.19 -8.38 2.63
CA CYS A 62 6.56 -8.59 2.17
C CYS A 62 7.55 -8.48 3.33
N GLU A 63 8.36 -9.52 3.53
CA GLU A 63 9.41 -9.58 4.56
C GLU A 63 10.75 -8.97 4.07
N ALA A 64 10.80 -8.42 2.85
CA ALA A 64 11.99 -7.79 2.31
C ALA A 64 12.42 -6.59 3.16
N ASN A 65 13.69 -6.51 3.48
CA ASN A 65 14.30 -5.45 4.28
C ASN A 65 15.32 -4.59 3.50
N ASN A 66 15.40 -4.80 2.20
CA ASN A 66 16.18 -4.01 1.26
C ASN A 66 15.54 -4.05 -0.13
N VAL A 67 15.95 -3.13 -1.01
CA VAL A 67 15.36 -2.93 -2.34
C VAL A 67 15.58 -4.14 -3.25
N GLU A 68 16.74 -4.83 -3.17
CA GLU A 68 17.02 -6.01 -3.98
C GLU A 68 16.03 -7.15 -3.67
N GLN A 69 15.82 -7.46 -2.40
CA GLN A 69 14.82 -8.46 -1.98
C GLN A 69 13.40 -8.04 -2.38
N LEU A 70 13.11 -6.75 -2.34
CA LEU A 70 11.80 -6.24 -2.74
C LEU A 70 11.56 -6.40 -4.24
N HIS A 71 12.55 -6.20 -5.10
CA HIS A 71 12.43 -6.51 -6.53
C HIS A 71 12.09 -7.99 -6.76
N TYR A 72 12.73 -8.91 -6.04
CA TYR A 72 12.38 -10.33 -6.12
C TYR A 72 10.94 -10.61 -5.67
N ALA A 73 10.48 -9.96 -4.59
CA ALA A 73 9.12 -10.11 -4.11
C ALA A 73 8.10 -9.54 -5.11
N PHE A 74 8.40 -8.40 -5.73
CA PHE A 74 7.58 -7.78 -6.77
C PHE A 74 7.45 -8.69 -8.00
N LEU A 75 8.58 -9.19 -8.52
CA LEU A 75 8.59 -10.11 -9.67
C LEU A 75 7.85 -11.42 -9.37
N SER A 76 8.00 -11.95 -8.15
CA SER A 76 7.28 -13.15 -7.72
C SER A 76 5.77 -12.93 -7.63
N GLU A 77 5.34 -11.75 -7.17
CA GLU A 77 3.92 -11.40 -7.10
C GLU A 77 3.33 -11.19 -8.50
N LEU A 78 4.11 -10.57 -9.40
CA LEU A 78 3.75 -10.35 -10.78
C LEU A 78 3.58 -11.68 -11.53
N ASP A 79 4.54 -12.60 -11.38
CA ASP A 79 4.48 -13.96 -11.96
C ASP A 79 3.26 -14.73 -11.44
N LEU A 80 3.02 -14.67 -10.13
CA LEU A 80 1.89 -15.33 -9.48
C LEU A 80 0.55 -14.83 -10.02
N ILE A 81 0.34 -13.52 -10.14
CA ILE A 81 -0.94 -12.97 -10.64
C ILE A 81 -1.14 -13.30 -12.11
N GLN A 82 -0.08 -13.35 -12.92
CA GLN A 82 -0.16 -13.74 -14.33
C GLN A 82 -0.56 -15.22 -14.51
N GLN A 83 -0.04 -16.10 -13.66
CA GLN A 83 -0.31 -17.55 -13.73
C GLN A 83 -1.64 -17.95 -13.11
N SER A 84 -2.27 -17.06 -12.33
CA SER A 84 -3.53 -17.32 -11.64
C SER A 84 -4.73 -16.86 -12.46
N SER A 85 -5.85 -17.56 -12.33
CA SER A 85 -7.13 -17.07 -12.82
C SER A 85 -7.69 -15.95 -11.93
N GLU A 86 -8.65 -15.19 -12.44
CA GLU A 86 -9.35 -14.14 -11.67
C GLU A 86 -10.08 -14.70 -10.44
N GLY A 87 -10.59 -15.93 -10.52
CA GLY A 87 -11.24 -16.60 -9.40
C GLY A 87 -10.27 -17.06 -8.31
N GLU A 88 -8.97 -17.20 -8.62
CA GLU A 88 -7.93 -17.53 -7.65
C GLU A 88 -7.31 -16.27 -7.04
N ILE A 89 -6.92 -15.31 -7.89
CA ILE A 89 -6.41 -14.00 -7.50
C ILE A 89 -7.04 -12.93 -8.38
N ALA A 90 -8.08 -12.29 -7.89
CA ALA A 90 -8.73 -11.16 -8.55
C ALA A 90 -7.83 -9.93 -8.52
N THR A 91 -7.17 -9.72 -7.40
CA THR A 91 -6.27 -8.58 -7.16
C THR A 91 -5.29 -8.89 -6.04
N SER A 92 -4.12 -8.25 -6.03
CA SER A 92 -3.11 -8.44 -4.99
C SER A 92 -2.55 -7.13 -4.45
N LEU A 93 -2.34 -7.08 -3.13
CA LEU A 93 -1.69 -6.00 -2.41
C LEU A 93 -0.33 -6.50 -1.91
N LEU A 94 0.78 -6.02 -2.50
CA LEU A 94 2.12 -6.22 -1.98
C LEU A 94 2.42 -5.15 -0.93
N VAL A 95 2.32 -5.52 0.35
CA VAL A 95 2.51 -4.61 1.49
C VAL A 95 3.96 -4.64 1.94
N ILE A 96 4.58 -3.47 2.12
CA ILE A 96 6.03 -3.29 2.30
C ILE A 96 6.32 -2.62 3.66
N PRO A 97 6.23 -3.36 4.80
CA PRO A 97 6.34 -2.74 6.12
C PRO A 97 7.77 -2.43 6.55
N HIS A 98 8.81 -2.95 5.88
CA HIS A 98 10.18 -2.93 6.36
C HIS A 98 11.14 -2.08 5.54
N THR A 99 10.71 -1.60 4.36
CA THR A 99 11.51 -0.73 3.48
C THR A 99 10.64 0.37 2.88
N LEU A 100 11.22 1.27 2.06
CA LEU A 100 10.56 2.35 1.36
C LEU A 100 9.73 3.27 2.30
N HIS A 101 10.26 3.58 3.48
CA HIS A 101 9.60 4.47 4.43
C HIS A 101 9.58 5.93 3.97
N SER A 102 10.54 6.35 3.12
CA SER A 102 10.52 7.62 2.41
C SER A 102 9.60 7.53 1.20
N PHE A 103 8.77 8.56 0.98
CA PHE A 103 7.90 8.61 -0.19
C PHE A 103 8.71 8.77 -1.49
N GLU A 104 9.86 9.44 -1.44
CA GLU A 104 10.79 9.59 -2.57
C GLU A 104 11.37 8.22 -2.98
N ASP A 105 11.94 7.45 -2.03
CA ASP A 105 12.45 6.08 -2.31
C ASP A 105 11.34 5.16 -2.85
N TYR A 106 10.10 5.35 -2.37
CA TYR A 106 8.95 4.60 -2.86
C TYR A 106 8.60 4.95 -4.31
N LEU A 107 8.65 6.22 -4.68
CA LEU A 107 8.40 6.67 -6.06
C LEU A 107 9.48 6.17 -7.02
N ASP A 108 10.75 6.17 -6.59
CA ASP A 108 11.86 5.60 -7.38
C ASP A 108 11.62 4.11 -7.65
N PHE A 109 11.25 3.34 -6.61
CA PHE A 109 10.92 1.92 -6.78
C PHE A 109 9.69 1.70 -7.67
N LEU A 110 8.67 2.55 -7.55
CA LEU A 110 7.47 2.47 -8.40
C LEU A 110 7.81 2.69 -9.87
N GLY A 111 8.70 3.63 -10.18
CA GLY A 111 9.22 3.86 -11.53
C GLY A 111 9.93 2.62 -12.10
N ASP A 112 10.77 1.95 -11.27
CA ASP A 112 11.41 0.68 -11.67
C ASP A 112 10.35 -0.41 -11.92
N ALA A 113 9.32 -0.50 -11.08
CA ALA A 113 8.24 -1.49 -11.20
C ALA A 113 7.42 -1.28 -12.48
N GLU A 114 7.11 -0.04 -12.84
CA GLU A 114 6.41 0.33 -14.09
C GLU A 114 7.27 0.00 -15.32
N ALA A 115 8.57 0.30 -15.28
CA ALA A 115 9.51 -0.05 -16.36
C ALA A 115 9.61 -1.57 -16.57
N ILE A 116 9.58 -2.36 -15.49
CA ILE A 116 9.54 -3.83 -15.57
C ILE A 116 8.27 -4.32 -16.27
N LEU A 117 7.09 -3.74 -15.96
CA LEU A 117 5.84 -4.08 -16.65
C LEU A 117 5.92 -3.81 -18.16
N GLU A 118 6.48 -2.66 -18.54
CA GLU A 118 6.68 -2.28 -19.95
C GLU A 118 7.62 -3.27 -20.66
N GLU A 119 8.79 -3.59 -20.05
CA GLU A 119 9.76 -4.55 -20.62
C GLU A 119 9.18 -5.96 -20.80
N LEU A 120 8.27 -6.37 -19.92
CA LEU A 120 7.60 -7.67 -20.00
C LEU A 120 6.37 -7.67 -20.92
N GLY A 121 6.00 -6.52 -21.50
CA GLY A 121 4.82 -6.38 -22.37
C GLY A 121 3.51 -6.63 -21.63
N LEU A 122 3.43 -6.26 -20.35
CA LEU A 122 2.25 -6.44 -19.49
C LEU A 122 1.37 -5.20 -19.42
N ASP A 123 1.76 -4.12 -20.10
CA ASP A 123 0.93 -2.94 -20.30
C ASP A 123 -0.42 -3.35 -20.90
N GLY A 124 -1.51 -2.84 -20.33
CA GLY A 124 -2.87 -3.20 -20.74
C GLY A 124 -3.33 -4.58 -20.21
N THR A 125 -2.51 -5.29 -19.45
CA THR A 125 -2.89 -6.55 -18.75
C THR A 125 -2.91 -6.38 -17.25
N ILE A 126 -1.85 -5.79 -16.69
CA ILE A 126 -1.71 -5.48 -15.26
C ILE A 126 -1.46 -3.99 -15.10
N GLN A 127 -2.22 -3.36 -14.21
CA GLN A 127 -2.03 -1.99 -13.78
C GLN A 127 -1.54 -1.96 -12.33
N LEU A 128 -0.63 -1.04 -12.01
CA LEU A 128 -0.21 -0.78 -10.63
C LEU A 128 -0.94 0.44 -10.08
N ALA A 129 -1.47 0.33 -8.86
CA ALA A 129 -1.90 1.48 -8.09
C ALA A 129 -1.02 1.63 -6.85
N SER A 130 -0.66 2.87 -6.54
CA SER A 130 0.33 3.22 -5.53
C SER A 130 -0.30 3.80 -4.27
N PHE A 131 0.16 3.31 -3.09
CA PHE A 131 -0.29 3.79 -1.79
C PHE A 131 0.89 3.88 -0.82
N HIS A 132 0.96 4.98 -0.06
CA HIS A 132 2.05 5.21 0.87
C HIS A 132 1.57 6.02 2.09
N PRO A 133 2.08 5.81 3.32
CA PRO A 133 1.67 6.59 4.49
C PRO A 133 1.85 8.10 4.34
N GLN A 134 2.85 8.52 3.56
CA GLN A 134 3.18 9.93 3.31
C GLN A 134 2.82 10.36 1.88
N TYR A 135 1.81 9.72 1.26
CA TYR A 135 1.42 10.05 -0.12
C TYR A 135 1.08 11.53 -0.27
N LEU A 136 1.61 12.14 -1.32
CA LEU A 136 1.36 13.52 -1.72
C LEU A 136 1.10 13.58 -3.23
N PHE A 137 0.00 14.16 -3.63
CA PHE A 137 -0.25 14.46 -5.04
C PHE A 137 0.54 15.69 -5.45
N ASP A 138 1.18 15.62 -6.62
CA ASP A 138 1.89 16.75 -7.20
C ASP A 138 0.92 17.91 -7.49
N GLY A 139 1.38 19.13 -7.23
CA GLY A 139 0.59 20.35 -7.44
C GLY A 139 -0.48 20.64 -6.38
N GLU A 140 -0.76 19.71 -5.44
CA GLU A 140 -1.71 19.93 -4.35
C GLU A 140 -1.03 20.53 -3.10
N ASP A 141 -1.81 21.28 -2.29
CA ASP A 141 -1.32 21.74 -1.00
C ASP A 141 -0.97 20.55 -0.11
N LYS A 142 0.24 20.58 0.51
CA LYS A 142 0.70 19.46 1.37
C LYS A 142 -0.20 19.18 2.57
N ASP A 143 -1.06 20.14 2.92
CA ASP A 143 -2.06 19.98 3.97
C ASP A 143 -3.43 19.56 3.45
N SER A 144 -3.60 19.34 2.14
CA SER A 144 -4.84 18.85 1.56
C SER A 144 -5.26 17.49 2.13
N ALA A 145 -6.56 17.36 2.42
CA ALA A 145 -7.15 16.10 2.84
C ALA A 145 -7.22 15.08 1.67
N SER A 146 -7.16 15.55 0.43
CA SER A 146 -7.22 14.71 -0.78
C SER A 146 -6.13 13.62 -0.80
N HIS A 147 -4.93 13.90 -0.25
CA HIS A 147 -3.84 12.93 -0.17
C HIS A 147 -4.21 11.62 0.51
N PHE A 148 -5.17 11.65 1.43
CA PHE A 148 -5.62 10.46 2.15
C PHE A 148 -6.33 9.43 1.25
N SER A 149 -6.75 9.80 0.04
CA SER A 149 -7.26 8.81 -0.93
C SER A 149 -6.23 7.72 -1.26
N ASN A 150 -4.94 8.09 -1.26
CA ASN A 150 -3.83 7.19 -1.56
C ASN A 150 -2.91 6.93 -0.35
N ARG A 151 -3.28 7.39 0.86
CA ARG A 151 -2.58 7.04 2.09
C ARG A 151 -3.04 5.69 2.62
N SER A 152 -2.08 4.79 2.82
CA SER A 152 -2.24 3.48 3.45
C SER A 152 -1.40 3.38 4.72
N PRO A 153 -1.67 2.45 5.65
CA PRO A 153 -0.87 2.30 6.88
C PRO A 153 0.60 1.95 6.64
N TYR A 154 0.90 1.29 5.51
CA TYR A 154 2.24 0.89 5.08
C TYR A 154 2.40 1.20 3.59
N PRO A 155 3.65 1.42 3.09
CA PRO A 155 3.88 1.43 1.65
C PRO A 155 3.32 0.15 1.03
N LEU A 156 2.58 0.24 -0.06
CA LEU A 156 2.08 -0.92 -0.79
C LEU A 156 1.90 -0.62 -2.27
N ILE A 157 2.04 -1.68 -3.08
CA ILE A 157 1.71 -1.68 -4.50
C ILE A 157 0.52 -2.61 -4.71
N HIS A 158 -0.50 -2.11 -5.38
CA HIS A 158 -1.71 -2.83 -5.70
C HIS A 158 -1.69 -3.28 -7.16
N PHE A 159 -1.71 -4.57 -7.39
CA PHE A 159 -1.77 -5.19 -8.71
C PHE A 159 -3.23 -5.37 -9.12
N LEU A 160 -3.61 -4.75 -10.23
CA LEU A 160 -4.95 -4.76 -10.79
C LEU A 160 -4.93 -5.43 -12.16
N ARG A 161 -5.93 -6.27 -12.44
CA ARG A 161 -6.16 -6.81 -13.78
C ARG A 161 -6.95 -5.80 -14.59
N GLU A 162 -6.41 -5.32 -15.70
CA GLU A 162 -7.04 -4.30 -16.55
C GLU A 162 -8.45 -4.71 -17.03
N GLU A 163 -8.65 -5.98 -17.39
CA GLU A 163 -9.97 -6.49 -17.80
C GLU A 163 -11.00 -6.37 -16.68
N MET A 164 -10.61 -6.70 -15.44
CA MET A 164 -11.50 -6.58 -14.27
C MET A 164 -11.82 -5.12 -13.95
N VAL A 165 -10.83 -4.22 -14.06
CA VAL A 165 -11.05 -2.78 -13.87
C VAL A 165 -12.03 -2.27 -14.93
N THR A 166 -11.80 -2.60 -16.18
CA THR A 166 -12.67 -2.21 -17.30
C THR A 166 -14.10 -2.70 -17.10
N ALA A 167 -14.28 -3.99 -16.81
CA ALA A 167 -15.60 -4.58 -16.56
C ALA A 167 -16.32 -3.96 -15.36
N ALA A 168 -15.58 -3.61 -14.32
CA ALA A 168 -16.14 -2.95 -13.14
C ALA A 168 -16.54 -1.50 -13.42
N LEU A 169 -15.79 -0.78 -14.27
CA LEU A 169 -16.11 0.59 -14.70
C LEU A 169 -17.38 0.68 -15.57
N GLU A 170 -17.71 -0.36 -16.33
CA GLU A 170 -18.94 -0.42 -17.13
C GLU A 170 -20.22 -0.25 -16.29
N ASN A 171 -20.16 -0.60 -15.02
CA ASN A 171 -21.29 -0.52 -14.07
C ASN A 171 -21.26 0.74 -13.19
N VAL A 172 -20.35 1.66 -13.44
CA VAL A 172 -20.20 2.90 -12.65
C VAL A 172 -20.60 4.10 -13.51
N ASP A 173 -21.57 4.88 -13.02
CA ASP A 173 -21.92 6.15 -13.66
C ASP A 173 -20.75 7.13 -13.58
N MET A 174 -20.29 7.65 -14.72
CA MET A 174 -19.21 8.64 -14.84
C MET A 174 -17.93 8.27 -14.07
N PRO A 175 -17.27 7.13 -14.39
CA PRO A 175 -16.08 6.66 -13.69
C PRO A 175 -14.93 7.67 -13.68
N GLN A 176 -14.84 8.53 -14.68
CA GLN A 176 -13.86 9.62 -14.76
C GLN A 176 -14.00 10.66 -13.64
N GLN A 177 -15.13 10.72 -12.95
CA GLN A 177 -15.38 11.65 -11.83
C GLN A 177 -15.02 11.06 -10.46
N ILE A 178 -14.59 9.78 -10.39
CA ILE A 178 -14.21 9.15 -9.12
C ILE A 178 -13.12 9.96 -8.38
N PRO A 179 -12.02 10.40 -9.02
CA PRO A 179 -11.00 11.21 -8.36
C PRO A 179 -11.55 12.53 -7.81
N GLU A 180 -12.29 13.27 -8.61
CA GLU A 180 -12.89 14.56 -8.21
C GLU A 180 -13.87 14.40 -7.04
N ARG A 181 -14.70 13.35 -7.08
CA ARG A 181 -15.62 13.00 -6.00
C ARG A 181 -14.88 12.67 -4.71
N ASN A 182 -13.77 11.92 -4.79
CA ASN A 182 -12.96 11.55 -3.63
C ASN A 182 -12.30 12.79 -3.01
N ILE A 183 -11.76 13.69 -3.83
CA ILE A 183 -11.21 14.97 -3.39
C ILE A 183 -12.28 15.76 -2.66
N ALA A 184 -13.46 15.99 -3.29
CA ALA A 184 -14.55 16.75 -2.71
C ALA A 184 -15.05 16.15 -1.38
N LEU A 185 -15.13 14.82 -1.29
CA LEU A 185 -15.51 14.10 -0.06
C LEU A 185 -14.51 14.34 1.06
N LEU A 186 -13.21 14.11 0.80
CA LEU A 186 -12.16 14.19 1.82
C LEU A 186 -11.96 15.63 2.30
N GLU A 187 -11.98 16.61 1.39
CA GLU A 187 -11.94 18.05 1.73
C GLU A 187 -13.18 18.47 2.52
N GLY A 188 -14.37 17.96 2.15
CA GLY A 188 -15.61 18.23 2.88
C GLY A 188 -15.63 17.65 4.30
N LEU A 189 -14.99 16.52 4.55
CA LEU A 189 -14.79 15.96 5.90
C LEU A 189 -13.78 16.76 6.72
N GLY A 190 -12.83 17.40 6.06
CA GLY A 190 -11.75 18.15 6.66
C GLY A 190 -10.58 17.29 7.14
N ARG A 191 -9.36 17.83 6.97
CA ARG A 191 -8.09 17.12 7.26
C ARG A 191 -8.02 16.51 8.66
N GLU A 192 -8.46 17.23 9.69
CA GLU A 192 -8.40 16.76 11.08
C GLU A 192 -9.24 15.49 11.28
N THR A 193 -10.47 15.49 10.75
CA THR A 193 -11.39 14.34 10.83
C THR A 193 -10.82 13.13 10.08
N VAL A 194 -10.33 13.36 8.86
CA VAL A 194 -9.76 12.29 8.01
C VAL A 194 -8.49 11.73 8.65
N ALA A 195 -7.60 12.59 9.15
CA ALA A 195 -6.37 12.18 9.83
C ALA A 195 -6.65 11.40 11.13
N ALA A 196 -7.62 11.83 11.93
CA ALA A 196 -8.01 11.09 13.15
C ALA A 196 -8.52 9.69 12.82
N ARG A 197 -9.36 9.54 11.77
CA ARG A 197 -9.86 8.25 11.30
C ARG A 197 -8.73 7.37 10.78
N TRP A 198 -7.77 7.94 10.02
CA TRP A 198 -6.62 7.23 9.49
C TRP A 198 -5.67 6.75 10.62
N ASN A 199 -5.37 7.61 11.59
CA ASN A 199 -4.51 7.26 12.73
C ASN A 199 -5.11 6.15 13.61
N ALA A 200 -6.44 6.05 13.68
CA ALA A 200 -7.11 5.00 14.44
C ALA A 200 -6.90 3.58 13.85
N LEU A 201 -6.45 3.46 12.59
CA LEU A 201 -6.23 2.16 11.92
C LEU A 201 -5.09 1.35 12.56
N THR A 202 -4.11 2.00 13.18
CA THR A 202 -2.92 1.38 13.79
C THR A 202 -2.83 1.62 15.30
N ALA A 203 -3.87 2.19 15.92
CA ALA A 203 -3.85 2.61 17.33
C ALA A 203 -3.81 1.44 18.35
N ASP A 204 -4.00 0.19 17.93
CA ASP A 204 -4.02 -0.98 18.81
C ASP A 204 -2.63 -1.49 19.27
N GLU A 205 -1.53 -0.83 18.85
CA GLU A 205 -0.15 -1.28 19.13
C GLU A 205 0.41 -0.90 20.51
N GLU A 206 -0.29 -0.06 21.28
CA GLU A 206 0.22 0.47 22.57
C GLU A 206 -0.36 -0.20 23.81
N LYS A 207 -0.83 -1.47 23.74
CA LYS A 207 -1.31 -2.18 24.94
C LYS A 207 -0.60 -3.49 25.19
#